data_6b5ea94e2220592d1301e22e35d968a1
#
_entry.id   6b5ea94e2220592d1301e22e35d968a1
#
_cell.length_a   1.000
_cell.length_b   1.000
_cell.length_c   1.000
_cell.angle_alpha   90.00
_cell.angle_beta   90.00
_cell.angle_gamma   90.00
#
_symmetry.space_group_name_H-M   'P 1'
#
loop_
_entity.id
_entity.type
_entity.pdbx_description
1 polymer ?
#
loop_
_entity_poly.entity_id
_entity_poly.type
_entity_poly.pdbx_seq_one_letter_code
_entity_poly.pdbx_strand_id
1 'polypeptide(L)'
;MELRKKKETLVQNITYMAIMAAINVVFVLISVLVPFLFFLIVFVLPLTSAIVTIHCRKIYFPIYAVATIGLCMICTMWQIGDTIFYVIPSIISGFLFGFMAEKKVPSFWILTITTLVQIAISYATIPLLNVISGKDVVVSFATVFGLGEFKYLNYVVPCFIFFISLAQEIIAYMVIKEELPKFGITLNDPKELPFSLAMAIGGASTLAFAFSFIPYCGPISYLMSLVSLLFTCYAIIYLILERKTLVYILMVASLVVSMFTFAFIYKFVTEPLGLILVNIFFFMIAIIVLINNYLLKPKKEDTIK
;
A
#
# COMPACT_ATOMS: atom_id res chain seq x y z
N MET A 1 -24.00 11.00 -21.74
CA MET A 1 -23.57 11.08 -20.35
C MET A 1 -22.16 11.65 -20.32
N GLU A 2 -22.02 12.94 -19.97
CA GLU A 2 -20.78 13.74 -20.16
C GLU A 2 -19.66 13.50 -19.13
N LEU A 3 -19.80 12.54 -18.23
CA LEU A 3 -18.81 12.25 -17.18
C LEU A 3 -17.45 11.71 -17.71
N ARG A 4 -17.41 11.32 -19.00
CA ARG A 4 -16.21 10.71 -19.63
C ARG A 4 -15.23 11.68 -20.27
N LYS A 5 -15.57 12.96 -20.44
CA LYS A 5 -14.65 13.91 -21.10
C LYS A 5 -13.74 14.61 -20.08
N LYS A 6 -12.45 14.71 -20.42
CA LYS A 6 -11.53 15.57 -19.68
C LYS A 6 -12.06 17.00 -19.67
N LYS A 7 -11.91 17.65 -18.54
CA LYS A 7 -12.30 19.06 -18.39
C LYS A 7 -11.29 19.94 -19.14
N GLU A 8 -11.75 20.68 -20.12
CA GLU A 8 -10.87 21.45 -21.02
C GLU A 8 -10.65 22.87 -20.52
N THR A 9 -11.67 23.50 -19.96
CA THR A 9 -11.59 24.89 -19.51
C THR A 9 -11.13 24.99 -18.04
N LEU A 10 -10.49 26.08 -17.68
CA LEU A 10 -10.06 26.37 -16.30
C LEU A 10 -11.25 26.30 -15.33
N VAL A 11 -12.36 26.93 -15.69
CA VAL A 11 -13.57 26.98 -14.85
C VAL A 11 -14.11 25.58 -14.58
N GLN A 12 -14.21 24.74 -15.62
CA GLN A 12 -14.66 23.35 -15.43
C GLN A 12 -13.75 22.54 -14.51
N ASN A 13 -12.43 22.73 -14.62
CA ASN A 13 -11.48 22.06 -13.73
C ASN A 13 -11.67 22.52 -12.28
N ILE A 14 -11.71 23.83 -12.04
CA ILE A 14 -11.85 24.39 -10.68
C ILE A 14 -13.19 23.97 -10.06
N THR A 15 -14.30 24.07 -10.80
CA THR A 15 -15.63 23.67 -10.29
C THR A 15 -15.66 22.20 -9.93
N TYR A 16 -15.11 21.33 -10.79
CA TYR A 16 -15.08 19.89 -10.53
C TYR A 16 -14.22 19.54 -9.30
N MET A 17 -13.02 20.14 -9.20
CA MET A 17 -12.15 19.97 -8.06
C MET A 17 -12.77 20.50 -6.76
N ALA A 18 -13.48 21.63 -6.80
CA ALA A 18 -14.17 22.17 -5.64
C ALA A 18 -15.28 21.25 -5.13
N ILE A 19 -16.06 20.64 -6.03
CA ILE A 19 -17.08 19.64 -5.67
C ILE A 19 -16.43 18.41 -5.01
N MET A 20 -15.35 17.89 -5.58
CA MET A 20 -14.62 16.74 -5.02
C MET A 20 -13.98 17.08 -3.68
N ALA A 21 -13.43 18.28 -3.52
CA ALA A 21 -12.92 18.76 -2.23
C ALA A 21 -14.02 18.86 -1.17
N ALA A 22 -15.20 19.40 -1.53
CA ALA A 22 -16.33 19.47 -0.62
C ALA A 22 -16.82 18.08 -0.18
N ILE A 23 -16.87 17.11 -1.10
CA ILE A 23 -17.19 15.72 -0.78
C ILE A 23 -16.17 15.17 0.25
N ASN A 24 -14.88 15.38 0.04
CA ASN A 24 -13.84 14.94 0.98
C ASN A 24 -14.03 15.57 2.37
N VAL A 25 -14.26 16.87 2.43
CA VAL A 25 -14.50 17.58 3.71
C VAL A 25 -15.70 17.00 4.46
N VAL A 26 -16.79 16.72 3.77
CA VAL A 26 -18.00 16.11 4.37
C VAL A 26 -17.67 14.74 4.95
N PHE A 27 -16.98 13.88 4.19
CA PHE A 27 -16.60 12.55 4.69
C PHE A 27 -15.63 12.61 5.85
N VAL A 28 -14.65 13.52 5.81
CA VAL A 28 -13.72 13.73 6.93
C VAL A 28 -14.46 14.22 8.18
N LEU A 29 -15.41 15.17 8.04
CA LEU A 29 -16.24 15.63 9.16
C LEU A 29 -17.09 14.50 9.75
N ILE A 30 -17.74 13.70 8.92
CA ILE A 30 -18.54 12.55 9.37
C ILE A 30 -17.66 11.57 10.13
N SER A 31 -16.46 11.29 9.63
CA SER A 31 -15.53 10.34 10.26
C SER A 31 -14.99 10.82 11.61
N VAL A 32 -14.80 12.13 11.76
CA VAL A 32 -14.37 12.73 13.03
C VAL A 32 -15.51 12.77 14.06
N LEU A 33 -16.74 13.02 13.62
CA LEU A 33 -17.92 13.04 14.49
C LEU A 33 -18.37 11.64 14.88
N VAL A 34 -18.16 10.65 14.02
CA VAL A 34 -18.55 9.25 14.23
C VAL A 34 -17.32 8.37 14.03
N PRO A 35 -16.55 8.08 15.10
CA PRO A 35 -15.26 7.36 14.99
C PRO A 35 -15.35 6.02 14.28
N PHE A 36 -16.50 5.33 14.36
CA PHE A 36 -16.73 4.08 13.64
C PHE A 36 -16.68 4.24 12.11
N LEU A 37 -16.97 5.44 11.58
CA LEU A 37 -16.95 5.73 10.15
C LEU A 37 -15.58 6.22 9.65
N PHE A 38 -14.58 6.19 10.52
CA PHE A 38 -13.22 6.62 10.18
C PHE A 38 -12.65 5.87 8.96
N PHE A 39 -13.01 4.59 8.79
CA PHE A 39 -12.60 3.83 7.62
C PHE A 39 -13.09 4.42 6.28
N LEU A 40 -14.15 5.28 6.27
CA LEU A 40 -14.61 5.97 5.06
C LEU A 40 -13.54 6.88 4.46
N ILE A 41 -12.70 7.51 5.31
CA ILE A 41 -11.61 8.36 4.84
C ILE A 41 -10.65 7.56 3.96
N VAL A 42 -10.37 6.31 4.37
CA VAL A 42 -9.37 5.43 3.76
C VAL A 42 -9.63 5.16 2.27
N PHE A 43 -10.89 5.11 1.85
CA PHE A 43 -11.23 4.82 0.45
C PHE A 43 -11.88 6.00 -0.29
N VAL A 44 -12.60 6.89 0.39
CA VAL A 44 -13.22 8.03 -0.29
C VAL A 44 -12.18 9.03 -0.77
N LEU A 45 -11.19 9.37 0.06
CA LEU A 45 -10.18 10.36 -0.31
C LEU A 45 -9.28 9.89 -1.47
N PRO A 46 -8.73 8.67 -1.47
CA PRO A 46 -7.98 8.19 -2.64
C PRO A 46 -8.84 8.10 -3.89
N LEU A 47 -10.10 7.67 -3.78
CA LEU A 47 -11.02 7.56 -4.90
C LEU A 47 -11.30 8.93 -5.55
N THR A 48 -11.67 9.93 -4.76
CA THR A 48 -11.94 11.28 -5.26
C THR A 48 -10.70 11.90 -5.89
N SER A 49 -9.53 11.71 -5.27
CA SER A 49 -8.25 12.19 -5.78
C SER A 49 -7.85 11.50 -7.09
N ALA A 50 -8.09 10.18 -7.22
CA ALA A 50 -7.90 9.44 -8.46
C ALA A 50 -8.82 9.95 -9.57
N ILE A 51 -10.10 10.16 -9.28
CA ILE A 51 -11.09 10.69 -10.22
C ILE A 51 -10.71 12.11 -10.69
N VAL A 52 -10.30 12.98 -9.78
CA VAL A 52 -9.81 14.34 -10.12
C VAL A 52 -8.61 14.25 -11.06
N THR A 53 -7.65 13.38 -10.76
CA THR A 53 -6.44 13.20 -11.57
C THR A 53 -6.75 12.74 -13.00
N ILE A 54 -7.78 11.91 -13.16
CA ILE A 54 -8.22 11.37 -14.45
C ILE A 54 -8.98 12.42 -15.28
N HIS A 55 -9.87 13.17 -14.64
CA HIS A 55 -10.78 14.07 -15.34
C HIS A 55 -10.29 15.50 -15.48
N CYS A 56 -9.44 15.96 -14.56
CA CYS A 56 -8.87 17.30 -14.58
C CYS A 56 -7.47 17.33 -15.18
N ARG A 57 -7.02 18.53 -15.56
CA ARG A 57 -5.61 18.73 -15.96
C ARG A 57 -4.71 18.60 -14.74
N LYS A 58 -3.72 17.73 -14.83
CA LYS A 58 -2.81 17.39 -13.71
C LYS A 58 -2.08 18.58 -13.10
N ILE A 59 -1.86 19.63 -13.89
CA ILE A 59 -1.22 20.87 -13.42
C ILE A 59 -2.03 21.57 -12.31
N TYR A 60 -3.34 21.34 -12.23
CA TYR A 60 -4.19 21.94 -11.19
C TYR A 60 -4.34 21.05 -9.96
N PHE A 61 -3.83 19.81 -9.99
CA PHE A 61 -3.93 18.91 -8.85
C PHE A 61 -3.32 19.46 -7.55
N PRO A 62 -2.15 20.14 -7.55
CA PRO A 62 -1.62 20.75 -6.34
C PRO A 62 -2.59 21.75 -5.69
N ILE A 63 -3.34 22.52 -6.49
CA ILE A 63 -4.35 23.46 -5.99
C ILE A 63 -5.47 22.70 -5.28
N TYR A 64 -5.96 21.61 -5.90
CA TYR A 64 -6.95 20.73 -5.29
C TYR A 64 -6.44 20.13 -3.98
N ALA A 65 -5.22 19.60 -3.96
CA ALA A 65 -4.63 18.97 -2.78
C ALA A 65 -4.51 19.97 -1.62
N VAL A 66 -3.93 21.14 -1.86
CA VAL A 66 -3.78 22.18 -0.83
C VAL A 66 -5.13 22.68 -0.33
N ALA A 67 -6.09 22.92 -1.22
CA ALA A 67 -7.42 23.37 -0.85
C ALA A 67 -8.16 22.31 -0.02
N THR A 68 -8.09 21.04 -0.42
CA THR A 68 -8.77 19.94 0.29
C THR A 68 -8.14 19.73 1.66
N ILE A 69 -6.81 19.65 1.76
CA ILE A 69 -6.10 19.50 3.03
C ILE A 69 -6.41 20.68 3.96
N GLY A 70 -6.29 21.91 3.45
CA GLY A 70 -6.56 23.11 4.24
C GLY A 70 -7.99 23.18 4.77
N LEU A 71 -9.00 22.87 3.93
CA LEU A 71 -10.40 22.82 4.35
C LEU A 71 -10.64 21.71 5.39
N CYS A 72 -10.09 20.52 5.16
CA CYS A 72 -10.18 19.43 6.16
C CYS A 72 -9.57 19.84 7.49
N MET A 73 -8.37 20.45 7.50
CA MET A 73 -7.71 20.92 8.72
C MET A 73 -8.52 22.00 9.45
N ILE A 74 -9.11 22.95 8.73
CA ILE A 74 -9.97 23.99 9.33
C ILE A 74 -11.21 23.36 9.96
N CYS A 75 -11.86 22.44 9.24
CA CYS A 75 -13.07 21.80 9.72
C CYS A 75 -12.84 20.82 10.87
N THR A 76 -11.62 20.32 11.04
CA THR A 76 -11.26 19.32 12.08
C THR A 76 -10.16 19.84 13.03
N MET A 77 -10.18 21.12 13.34
CA MET A 77 -9.12 21.75 14.15
C MET A 77 -8.87 21.07 15.51
N TRP A 78 -9.91 20.44 16.10
CA TRP A 78 -9.78 19.71 17.36
C TRP A 78 -9.10 18.34 17.22
N GLN A 79 -8.99 17.80 16.01
CA GLN A 79 -8.32 16.52 15.68
C GLN A 79 -7.38 16.68 14.49
N ILE A 80 -6.65 17.78 14.46
CA ILE A 80 -5.77 18.14 13.33
C ILE A 80 -4.71 17.06 13.05
N GLY A 81 -4.26 16.36 14.09
CA GLY A 81 -3.28 15.29 13.97
C GLY A 81 -3.78 14.14 13.11
N ASP A 82 -5.01 13.67 13.37
CA ASP A 82 -5.62 12.58 12.60
C ASP A 82 -5.82 13.01 11.14
N THR A 83 -6.25 14.27 10.95
CA THR A 83 -6.44 14.82 9.60
C THR A 83 -5.13 14.83 8.81
N ILE A 84 -4.03 15.29 9.40
CA ILE A 84 -2.72 15.30 8.75
C ILE A 84 -2.27 13.87 8.43
N PHE A 85 -2.39 12.96 9.39
CA PHE A 85 -1.86 11.60 9.25
C PHE A 85 -2.61 10.76 8.19
N TYR A 86 -3.92 11.00 8.01
CA TYR A 86 -4.72 10.20 7.08
C TYR A 86 -5.08 10.93 5.79
N VAL A 87 -5.35 12.23 5.83
CA VAL A 87 -5.80 12.98 4.65
C VAL A 87 -4.66 13.22 3.67
N ILE A 88 -3.49 13.62 4.17
CA ILE A 88 -2.35 13.94 3.28
C ILE A 88 -1.89 12.72 2.49
N PRO A 89 -1.59 11.56 3.13
CA PRO A 89 -1.19 10.37 2.38
C PRO A 89 -2.26 9.91 1.39
N SER A 90 -3.53 9.91 1.80
CA SER A 90 -4.65 9.44 0.96
C SER A 90 -4.86 10.29 -0.30
N ILE A 91 -4.69 11.60 -0.22
CA ILE A 91 -4.80 12.48 -1.40
C ILE A 91 -3.65 12.22 -2.38
N ILE A 92 -2.44 12.04 -1.88
CA ILE A 92 -1.26 11.83 -2.72
C ILE A 92 -1.27 10.42 -3.32
N SER A 93 -1.64 9.39 -2.54
CA SER A 93 -1.76 8.03 -3.07
C SER A 93 -2.85 7.94 -4.14
N GLY A 94 -4.00 8.60 -3.93
CA GLY A 94 -5.07 8.68 -4.92
C GLY A 94 -4.62 9.38 -6.22
N PHE A 95 -3.82 10.44 -6.12
CA PHE A 95 -3.22 11.08 -7.31
C PHE A 95 -2.35 10.09 -8.10
N LEU A 96 -1.44 9.40 -7.41
CA LEU A 96 -0.57 8.42 -8.05
C LEU A 96 -1.37 7.28 -8.67
N PHE A 97 -2.40 6.81 -7.96
CA PHE A 97 -3.29 5.78 -8.45
C PHE A 97 -3.95 6.20 -9.76
N GLY A 98 -4.62 7.36 -9.79
CA GLY A 98 -5.27 7.89 -10.99
C GLY A 98 -4.29 8.11 -12.15
N PHE A 99 -3.09 8.63 -11.86
CA PHE A 99 -2.03 8.86 -12.84
C PHE A 99 -1.52 7.57 -13.48
N MET A 100 -1.29 6.53 -12.67
CA MET A 100 -0.81 5.23 -13.16
C MET A 100 -1.91 4.45 -13.87
N ALA A 101 -3.15 4.52 -13.39
CA ALA A 101 -4.31 3.91 -14.03
C ALA A 101 -4.54 4.49 -15.45
N GLU A 102 -4.45 5.81 -15.61
CA GLU A 102 -4.54 6.46 -16.93
C GLU A 102 -3.44 5.99 -17.88
N LYS A 103 -2.24 5.74 -17.36
CA LYS A 103 -1.11 5.19 -18.13
C LYS A 103 -1.18 3.68 -18.37
N LYS A 104 -2.24 3.02 -17.92
CA LYS A 104 -2.43 1.57 -18.00
C LYS A 104 -1.27 0.77 -17.38
N VAL A 105 -0.68 1.30 -16.32
CA VAL A 105 0.33 0.58 -15.55
C VAL A 105 -0.31 -0.68 -14.94
N PRO A 106 0.37 -1.83 -14.90
CA PRO A 106 -0.16 -3.04 -14.26
C PRO A 106 -0.54 -2.78 -12.79
N SER A 107 -1.68 -3.31 -12.37
CA SER A 107 -2.26 -3.10 -11.03
C SER A 107 -1.28 -3.39 -9.89
N PHE A 108 -0.43 -4.39 -10.06
CA PHE A 108 0.63 -4.74 -9.14
C PHE A 108 1.56 -3.54 -8.84
N TRP A 109 2.04 -2.85 -9.89
CA TRP A 109 2.90 -1.68 -9.71
C TRP A 109 2.16 -0.50 -9.12
N ILE A 110 0.87 -0.34 -9.45
CA ILE A 110 0.04 0.69 -8.86
C ILE A 110 -0.01 0.48 -7.34
N LEU A 111 -0.42 -0.70 -6.89
CA LEU A 111 -0.52 -1.02 -5.46
C LEU A 111 0.83 -0.88 -4.73
N THR A 112 1.91 -1.36 -5.35
CA THR A 112 3.25 -1.28 -4.76
C THR A 112 3.71 0.15 -4.57
N ILE A 113 3.63 0.97 -5.62
CA ILE A 113 4.15 2.34 -5.60
C ILE A 113 3.29 3.21 -4.67
N THR A 114 1.96 3.08 -4.71
CA THR A 114 1.08 3.84 -3.81
C THR A 114 1.33 3.49 -2.36
N THR A 115 1.48 2.20 -2.01
CA THR A 115 1.81 1.76 -0.64
C THR A 115 3.15 2.32 -0.18
N LEU A 116 4.20 2.22 -0.99
CA LEU A 116 5.52 2.74 -0.61
C LEU A 116 5.53 4.25 -0.42
N VAL A 117 4.83 4.99 -1.29
CA VAL A 117 4.71 6.44 -1.16
C VAL A 117 3.88 6.80 0.06
N GLN A 118 2.80 6.09 0.33
CA GLN A 118 2.00 6.30 1.53
C GLN A 118 2.81 6.08 2.80
N ILE A 119 3.60 5.01 2.88
CA ILE A 119 4.52 4.76 3.99
C ILE A 119 5.49 5.94 4.17
N ALA A 120 6.14 6.37 3.08
CA ALA A 120 7.10 7.47 3.13
C ALA A 120 6.46 8.77 3.65
N ILE A 121 5.25 9.09 3.22
CA ILE A 121 4.52 10.28 3.66
C ILE A 121 4.09 10.13 5.11
N SER A 122 3.56 8.96 5.52
CA SER A 122 3.17 8.70 6.90
C SER A 122 4.36 8.86 7.85
N TYR A 123 5.54 8.40 7.46
CA TYR A 123 6.77 8.66 8.22
C TYR A 123 7.12 10.14 8.29
N ALA A 124 7.02 10.86 7.18
CA ALA A 124 7.31 12.29 7.14
C ALA A 124 6.31 13.12 7.97
N THR A 125 5.10 12.62 8.20
CA THR A 125 4.09 13.32 9.02
C THR A 125 4.34 13.16 10.53
N ILE A 126 5.08 12.14 11.00
CA ILE A 126 5.36 11.92 12.43
C ILE A 126 6.06 13.12 13.08
N PRO A 127 7.19 13.67 12.56
CA PRO A 127 7.81 14.85 13.13
C PRO A 127 6.88 16.07 13.16
N LEU A 128 6.06 16.23 12.13
CA LEU A 128 5.07 17.32 12.07
C LEU A 128 4.03 17.17 13.18
N LEU A 129 3.55 15.95 13.42
CA LEU A 129 2.62 15.64 14.50
C LEU A 129 3.25 15.88 15.88
N ASN A 130 4.52 15.54 16.07
CA ASN A 130 5.25 15.82 17.32
C ASN A 130 5.29 17.32 17.62
N VAL A 131 5.53 18.15 16.58
CA VAL A 131 5.54 19.61 16.75
C VAL A 131 4.14 20.14 17.08
N ILE A 132 3.10 19.67 16.40
CA ILE A 132 1.71 20.14 16.59
C ILE A 132 1.14 19.69 17.92
N SER A 133 1.34 18.42 18.30
CA SER A 133 0.79 17.85 19.54
C SER A 133 1.59 18.22 20.79
N GLY A 134 2.82 18.69 20.63
CA GLY A 134 3.76 18.91 21.74
C GLY A 134 4.16 17.62 22.47
N LYS A 135 3.87 16.45 21.89
CA LYS A 135 4.16 15.14 22.46
C LYS A 135 4.85 14.26 21.42
N ASP A 136 5.66 13.33 21.92
CA ASP A 136 6.20 12.29 21.02
C ASP A 136 5.09 11.28 20.68
N VAL A 137 4.68 11.29 19.41
CA VAL A 137 3.62 10.42 18.89
C VAL A 137 4.03 8.95 18.99
N VAL A 138 5.31 8.63 18.80
CA VAL A 138 5.83 7.26 18.89
C VAL A 138 5.73 6.74 20.33
N VAL A 139 6.12 7.58 21.30
CA VAL A 139 6.00 7.24 22.72
C VAL A 139 4.54 7.13 23.15
N SER A 140 3.68 8.02 22.66
CA SER A 140 2.24 7.99 22.95
C SER A 140 1.60 6.72 22.40
N PHE A 141 1.94 6.32 21.17
CA PHE A 141 1.54 5.06 20.56
C PHE A 141 2.00 3.87 21.40
N ALA A 142 3.29 3.83 21.75
CA ALA A 142 3.85 2.77 22.56
C ALA A 142 3.13 2.61 23.90
N THR A 143 2.77 3.73 24.54
CA THR A 143 2.05 3.74 25.83
C THR A 143 0.65 3.16 25.68
N VAL A 144 -0.10 3.54 24.62
CA VAL A 144 -1.45 3.02 24.36
C VAL A 144 -1.46 1.51 24.17
N PHE A 145 -0.44 0.96 23.51
CA PHE A 145 -0.31 -0.49 23.26
C PHE A 145 0.45 -1.25 24.36
N GLY A 146 0.80 -0.59 25.47
CA GLY A 146 1.57 -1.21 26.56
C GLY A 146 3.01 -1.55 26.19
N LEU A 147 3.56 -0.89 25.15
CA LEU A 147 4.91 -1.13 24.61
C LEU A 147 5.94 -0.11 25.12
N GLY A 148 5.62 0.70 26.14
CA GLY A 148 6.44 1.85 26.56
C GLY A 148 7.90 1.52 26.91
N GLU A 149 8.17 0.30 27.38
CA GLU A 149 9.52 -0.19 27.71
C GLU A 149 10.08 -1.19 26.70
N PHE A 150 9.42 -1.33 25.55
CA PHE A 150 9.83 -2.32 24.58
C PHE A 150 11.10 -1.90 23.83
N LYS A 151 12.18 -2.65 24.05
CA LYS A 151 13.53 -2.39 23.49
C LYS A 151 13.56 -2.19 21.97
N TYR A 152 12.61 -2.81 21.25
CA TYR A 152 12.59 -2.83 19.79
C TYR A 152 11.48 -1.94 19.21
N LEU A 153 11.03 -0.92 19.93
CA LEU A 153 9.97 0.00 19.51
C LEU A 153 10.26 0.61 18.11
N ASN A 154 11.52 0.96 17.84
CA ASN A 154 11.96 1.49 16.57
C ASN A 154 11.74 0.55 15.37
N TYR A 155 11.52 -0.75 15.61
CA TYR A 155 11.18 -1.73 14.58
C TYR A 155 9.67 -1.98 14.50
N VAL A 156 8.97 -1.91 15.62
CA VAL A 156 7.52 -2.13 15.68
C VAL A 156 6.75 -1.01 14.99
N VAL A 157 7.13 0.25 15.22
CA VAL A 157 6.44 1.40 14.61
C VAL A 157 6.50 1.38 13.08
N PRO A 158 7.66 1.13 12.43
CA PRO A 158 7.72 0.91 11.00
C PRO A 158 6.83 -0.20 10.48
N CYS A 159 6.84 -1.35 11.15
CA CYS A 159 5.98 -2.47 10.77
C CYS A 159 4.49 -2.09 10.87
N PHE A 160 4.09 -1.40 11.93
CA PHE A 160 2.72 -0.95 12.12
C PHE A 160 2.27 0.02 11.02
N ILE A 161 3.09 1.03 10.71
CA ILE A 161 2.81 1.98 9.62
C ILE A 161 2.70 1.25 8.28
N PHE A 162 3.60 0.29 8.03
CA PHE A 162 3.55 -0.53 6.82
C PHE A 162 2.22 -1.29 6.70
N PHE A 163 1.81 -2.02 7.74
CA PHE A 163 0.57 -2.81 7.70
C PHE A 163 -0.67 -1.93 7.55
N ILE A 164 -0.74 -0.79 8.24
CA ILE A 164 -1.85 0.15 8.08
C ILE A 164 -1.87 0.69 6.65
N SER A 165 -0.74 1.17 6.15
CA SER A 165 -0.65 1.71 4.78
C SER A 165 -1.02 0.67 3.74
N LEU A 166 -0.54 -0.57 3.87
CA LEU A 166 -0.88 -1.66 2.97
C LEU A 166 -2.38 -1.99 3.02
N ALA A 167 -2.96 -2.09 4.20
CA ALA A 167 -4.39 -2.36 4.35
C ALA A 167 -5.24 -1.25 3.72
N GLN A 168 -4.86 0.02 3.93
CA GLN A 168 -5.52 1.17 3.34
C GLN A 168 -5.46 1.12 1.81
N GLU A 169 -4.28 0.87 1.24
CA GLU A 169 -4.11 0.82 -0.21
C GLU A 169 -4.83 -0.38 -0.86
N ILE A 170 -4.88 -1.53 -0.19
CA ILE A 170 -5.66 -2.68 -0.68
C ILE A 170 -7.15 -2.32 -0.74
N ILE A 171 -7.71 -1.72 0.33
CA ILE A 171 -9.12 -1.31 0.36
C ILE A 171 -9.38 -0.25 -0.71
N ALA A 172 -8.54 0.79 -0.79
CA ALA A 172 -8.64 1.82 -1.81
C ALA A 172 -8.58 1.23 -3.23
N TYR A 173 -7.64 0.30 -3.47
CA TYR A 173 -7.52 -0.42 -4.74
C TYR A 173 -8.80 -1.17 -5.10
N MET A 174 -9.38 -1.93 -4.16
CA MET A 174 -10.61 -2.69 -4.41
C MET A 174 -11.76 -1.77 -4.82
N VAL A 175 -11.96 -0.68 -4.09
CA VAL A 175 -13.03 0.31 -4.39
C VAL A 175 -12.76 1.00 -5.73
N ILE A 176 -11.55 1.47 -5.96
CA ILE A 176 -11.20 2.18 -7.20
C ILE A 176 -11.32 1.23 -8.40
N LYS A 177 -10.93 -0.03 -8.26
CA LYS A 177 -11.05 -1.05 -9.32
C LYS A 177 -12.49 -1.26 -9.76
N GLU A 178 -13.46 -1.22 -8.84
CA GLU A 178 -14.88 -1.35 -9.16
C GLU A 178 -15.49 -0.06 -9.72
N GLU A 179 -15.00 1.10 -9.30
CA GLU A 179 -15.54 2.39 -9.70
C GLU A 179 -14.98 2.92 -11.03
N LEU A 180 -13.68 2.72 -11.30
CA LEU A 180 -13.02 3.25 -12.51
C LEU A 180 -13.67 2.83 -13.84
N PRO A 181 -14.19 1.60 -14.03
CA PRO A 181 -14.89 1.22 -15.26
C PRO A 181 -16.10 2.10 -15.56
N LYS A 182 -16.79 2.62 -14.55
CA LYS A 182 -17.91 3.55 -14.71
C LYS A 182 -17.49 4.86 -15.37
N PHE A 183 -16.22 5.23 -15.22
CA PHE A 183 -15.59 6.39 -15.84
C PHE A 183 -14.90 6.07 -17.18
N GLY A 184 -14.97 4.80 -17.64
CA GLY A 184 -14.40 4.36 -18.91
C GLY A 184 -12.92 3.99 -18.84
N ILE A 185 -12.39 3.78 -17.66
CA ILE A 185 -11.02 3.35 -17.43
C ILE A 185 -11.04 1.95 -16.85
N THR A 186 -10.34 1.04 -17.50
CA THR A 186 -10.11 -0.33 -17.00
C THR A 186 -8.67 -0.44 -16.54
N LEU A 187 -8.48 -1.00 -15.36
CA LEU A 187 -7.14 -1.33 -14.87
C LEU A 187 -6.54 -2.44 -15.72
N ASN A 188 -5.23 -2.37 -15.89
CA ASN A 188 -4.49 -3.41 -16.58
C ASN A 188 -4.08 -4.48 -15.57
N ASP A 189 -4.97 -5.45 -15.35
CA ASP A 189 -4.65 -6.62 -14.53
C ASP A 189 -3.97 -7.65 -15.42
N PRO A 190 -2.70 -7.98 -15.20
CA PRO A 190 -2.03 -9.01 -15.96
C PRO A 190 -2.75 -10.36 -15.73
N LYS A 191 -3.09 -11.04 -16.83
CA LYS A 191 -3.69 -12.39 -16.75
C LYS A 191 -2.73 -13.44 -16.18
N GLU A 192 -1.47 -13.09 -16.08
CA GLU A 192 -0.39 -13.96 -15.67
C GLU A 192 0.49 -13.25 -14.65
N LEU A 193 0.94 -13.98 -13.62
CA LEU A 193 1.95 -13.47 -12.71
C LEU A 193 3.23 -13.16 -13.50
N PRO A 194 3.69 -11.91 -13.52
CA PRO A 194 4.89 -11.57 -14.26
C PRO A 194 6.10 -12.25 -13.60
N PHE A 195 7.04 -12.71 -14.42
CA PHE A 195 8.35 -13.20 -13.94
C PHE A 195 9.04 -12.16 -13.03
N SER A 196 8.89 -10.89 -13.36
CA SER A 196 9.40 -9.77 -12.59
C SER A 196 8.92 -9.77 -11.12
N LEU A 197 7.72 -10.29 -10.84
CA LEU A 197 7.20 -10.39 -9.48
C LEU A 197 8.00 -11.42 -8.65
N ALA A 198 8.26 -12.60 -9.22
CA ALA A 198 9.08 -13.61 -8.55
C ALA A 198 10.50 -13.10 -8.28
N MET A 199 11.10 -12.40 -9.27
CA MET A 199 12.40 -11.76 -9.11
C MET A 199 12.38 -10.65 -8.07
N ALA A 200 11.31 -9.88 -7.98
CA ALA A 200 11.15 -8.83 -6.97
C ALA A 200 11.05 -9.40 -5.55
N ILE A 201 10.27 -10.48 -5.35
CA ILE A 201 10.18 -11.18 -4.06
C ILE A 201 11.55 -11.76 -3.68
N GLY A 202 12.17 -12.52 -4.59
CA GLY A 202 13.47 -13.14 -4.35
C GLY A 202 14.57 -12.11 -4.12
N GLY A 203 14.62 -11.05 -4.91
CA GLY A 203 15.57 -9.94 -4.77
C GLY A 203 15.42 -9.20 -3.45
N ALA A 204 14.21 -8.80 -3.08
CA ALA A 204 13.95 -8.12 -1.81
C ALA A 204 14.30 -9.02 -0.61
N SER A 205 13.95 -10.32 -0.66
CA SER A 205 14.29 -11.28 0.40
C SER A 205 15.80 -11.49 0.52
N THR A 206 16.53 -11.62 -0.59
CA THR A 206 17.99 -11.76 -0.58
C THR A 206 18.68 -10.50 -0.06
N LEU A 207 18.21 -9.32 -0.43
CA LEU A 207 18.71 -8.05 0.11
C LEU A 207 18.42 -7.94 1.61
N ALA A 208 17.24 -8.36 2.08
CA ALA A 208 16.93 -8.40 3.50
C ALA A 208 17.94 -9.27 4.28
N PHE A 209 18.26 -10.47 3.79
CA PHE A 209 19.28 -11.31 4.40
C PHE A 209 20.67 -10.68 4.31
N ALA A 210 21.07 -10.16 3.16
CA ALA A 210 22.40 -9.56 2.98
C ALA A 210 22.61 -8.38 3.94
N PHE A 211 21.64 -7.46 4.06
CA PHE A 211 21.75 -6.32 4.98
C PHE A 211 21.70 -6.73 6.46
N SER A 212 21.15 -7.89 6.79
CA SER A 212 21.12 -8.37 8.18
C SER A 212 22.50 -8.69 8.74
N PHE A 213 23.46 -9.01 7.88
CA PHE A 213 24.86 -9.29 8.28
C PHE A 213 25.72 -8.03 8.36
N ILE A 214 25.23 -6.88 7.89
CA ILE A 214 26.00 -5.64 7.90
C ILE A 214 25.64 -4.85 9.17
N PRO A 215 26.62 -4.48 10.02
CA PRO A 215 26.38 -3.66 11.19
C PRO A 215 25.66 -2.36 10.82
N TYR A 216 24.71 -1.92 11.65
CA TYR A 216 23.87 -0.72 11.47
C TYR A 216 22.85 -0.76 10.33
N CYS A 217 22.85 -1.78 9.46
CA CYS A 217 21.89 -1.91 8.37
C CYS A 217 20.62 -2.67 8.76
N GLY A 218 20.41 -3.01 10.03
CA GLY A 218 19.20 -3.68 10.51
C GLY A 218 17.90 -3.05 10.06
N PRO A 219 17.67 -1.73 10.19
CA PRO A 219 16.43 -1.06 9.72
C PRO A 219 16.21 -1.23 8.21
N ILE A 220 17.27 -1.21 7.40
CA ILE A 220 17.18 -1.42 5.95
C ILE A 220 16.79 -2.87 5.65
N SER A 221 17.36 -3.83 6.37
CA SER A 221 17.00 -5.24 6.26
C SER A 221 15.51 -5.47 6.54
N TYR A 222 14.98 -4.86 7.60
CA TYR A 222 13.53 -4.91 7.89
C TYR A 222 12.69 -4.27 6.79
N LEU A 223 13.10 -3.11 6.28
CA LEU A 223 12.40 -2.45 5.17
C LEU A 223 12.33 -3.36 3.94
N MET A 224 13.44 -4.02 3.59
CA MET A 224 13.46 -4.98 2.48
C MET A 224 12.56 -6.19 2.74
N SER A 225 12.49 -6.69 3.98
CA SER A 225 11.56 -7.75 4.36
C SER A 225 10.10 -7.32 4.20
N LEU A 226 9.75 -6.09 4.56
CA LEU A 226 8.40 -5.54 4.39
C LEU A 226 8.04 -5.35 2.90
N VAL A 227 9.00 -4.93 2.07
CA VAL A 227 8.82 -4.86 0.62
C VAL A 227 8.59 -6.27 0.04
N SER A 228 9.38 -7.26 0.48
CA SER A 228 9.18 -8.66 0.07
C SER A 228 7.81 -9.20 0.50
N LEU A 229 7.35 -8.86 1.70
CA LEU A 229 6.01 -9.20 2.19
C LEU A 229 4.93 -8.64 1.27
N LEU A 230 5.03 -7.36 0.86
CA LEU A 230 4.07 -6.72 -0.03
C LEU A 230 3.95 -7.48 -1.36
N PHE A 231 5.07 -7.79 -1.97
CA PHE A 231 5.10 -8.56 -3.21
C PHE A 231 4.56 -9.98 -3.03
N THR A 232 4.87 -10.60 -1.90
CA THR A 232 4.38 -11.95 -1.54
C THR A 232 2.87 -11.94 -1.34
N CYS A 233 2.30 -10.96 -0.65
CA CYS A 233 0.85 -10.82 -0.49
C CYS A 233 0.14 -10.71 -1.84
N TYR A 234 0.68 -9.90 -2.75
CA TYR A 234 0.13 -9.79 -4.10
C TYR A 234 0.19 -11.14 -4.85
N ALA A 235 1.33 -11.84 -4.77
CA ALA A 235 1.50 -13.15 -5.40
C ALA A 235 0.52 -14.19 -4.85
N ILE A 236 0.34 -14.24 -3.52
CA ILE A 236 -0.60 -15.16 -2.86
C ILE A 236 -2.03 -14.89 -3.32
N ILE A 237 -2.49 -13.64 -3.32
CA ILE A 237 -3.83 -13.27 -3.78
C ILE A 237 -4.05 -13.75 -5.22
N TYR A 238 -3.07 -13.54 -6.08
CA TYR A 238 -3.15 -13.95 -7.47
C TYR A 238 -3.17 -15.47 -7.64
N LEU A 239 -2.29 -16.20 -6.93
CA LEU A 239 -2.24 -17.66 -6.93
C LEU A 239 -3.55 -18.27 -6.43
N ILE A 240 -4.19 -17.66 -5.43
CA ILE A 240 -5.50 -18.07 -4.92
C ILE A 240 -6.58 -17.89 -6.01
N LEU A 241 -6.55 -16.80 -6.75
CA LEU A 241 -7.53 -16.55 -7.81
C LEU A 241 -7.42 -17.53 -8.99
N GLU A 242 -6.23 -18.09 -9.26
CA GLU A 242 -6.04 -19.11 -10.30
C GLU A 242 -6.69 -20.46 -9.97
N ARG A 243 -7.07 -20.73 -8.71
CA ARG A 243 -7.80 -21.92 -8.23
C ARG A 243 -7.17 -23.28 -8.58
N LYS A 244 -5.84 -23.36 -8.68
CA LYS A 244 -5.13 -24.62 -8.96
C LYS A 244 -4.87 -25.37 -7.66
N THR A 245 -5.41 -26.57 -7.50
CA THR A 245 -5.25 -27.40 -6.30
C THR A 245 -3.79 -27.67 -5.93
N LEU A 246 -2.93 -27.94 -6.94
CA LEU A 246 -1.51 -28.15 -6.70
C LEU A 246 -0.81 -26.92 -6.12
N VAL A 247 -1.18 -25.73 -6.56
CA VAL A 247 -0.62 -24.46 -6.05
C VAL A 247 -1.00 -24.27 -4.59
N TYR A 248 -2.24 -24.57 -4.20
CA TYR A 248 -2.67 -24.53 -2.80
C TYR A 248 -1.86 -25.49 -1.92
N ILE A 249 -1.66 -26.73 -2.38
CA ILE A 249 -0.86 -27.72 -1.65
C ILE A 249 0.57 -27.21 -1.46
N LEU A 250 1.19 -26.67 -2.51
CA LEU A 250 2.54 -26.10 -2.44
C LEU A 250 2.62 -24.89 -1.49
N MET A 251 1.60 -24.01 -1.48
CA MET A 251 1.55 -22.88 -0.56
C MET A 251 1.45 -23.33 0.90
N VAL A 252 0.58 -24.30 1.20
CA VAL A 252 0.46 -24.83 2.57
C VAL A 252 1.74 -25.56 2.98
N ALA A 253 2.33 -26.36 2.09
CA ALA A 253 3.59 -27.03 2.36
C ALA A 253 4.72 -26.03 2.62
N SER A 254 4.81 -24.95 1.83
CA SER A 254 5.82 -23.88 2.04
C SER A 254 5.65 -23.16 3.37
N LEU A 255 4.42 -22.92 3.81
CA LEU A 255 4.13 -22.35 5.11
C LEU A 255 4.63 -23.26 6.25
N VAL A 256 4.29 -24.55 6.17
CA VAL A 256 4.72 -25.54 7.18
C VAL A 256 6.24 -25.66 7.23
N VAL A 257 6.89 -25.82 6.07
CA VAL A 257 8.37 -25.91 5.99
C VAL A 257 9.02 -24.65 6.55
N SER A 258 8.51 -23.46 6.19
CA SER A 258 9.09 -22.20 6.69
C SER A 258 8.89 -22.04 8.20
N MET A 259 7.78 -22.48 8.78
CA MET A 259 7.55 -22.46 10.23
C MET A 259 8.53 -23.39 10.97
N PHE A 260 8.76 -24.61 10.48
CA PHE A 260 9.74 -25.52 11.07
C PHE A 260 11.17 -24.97 10.95
N THR A 261 11.51 -24.44 9.78
CA THR A 261 12.84 -23.84 9.55
C THR A 261 13.04 -22.62 10.47
N PHE A 262 12.03 -21.77 10.58
CA PHE A 262 12.02 -20.63 11.50
C PHE A 262 12.25 -21.08 12.95
N ALA A 263 11.45 -22.03 13.43
CA ALA A 263 11.54 -22.53 14.81
C ALA A 263 12.91 -23.17 15.11
N PHE A 264 13.52 -23.83 14.12
CA PHE A 264 14.84 -24.45 14.27
C PHE A 264 15.96 -23.39 14.29
N ILE A 265 15.97 -22.48 13.32
CA ILE A 265 17.05 -21.50 13.15
C ILE A 265 16.95 -20.38 14.20
N TYR A 266 15.74 -20.00 14.63
CA TYR A 266 15.52 -18.92 15.60
C TYR A 266 16.31 -19.15 16.92
N LYS A 267 16.56 -20.39 17.29
CA LYS A 267 17.36 -20.74 18.48
C LYS A 267 18.83 -20.30 18.37
N PHE A 268 19.33 -20.11 17.16
CA PHE A 268 20.71 -19.75 16.87
C PHE A 268 20.92 -18.30 16.48
N VAL A 269 19.85 -17.56 16.27
CA VAL A 269 19.89 -16.17 15.81
C VAL A 269 19.46 -15.24 16.92
N THR A 270 20.26 -14.20 17.16
CA THR A 270 19.95 -13.19 18.18
C THR A 270 18.86 -12.25 17.70
N GLU A 271 17.93 -11.92 18.61
CA GLU A 271 16.96 -10.86 18.33
C GLU A 271 17.67 -9.49 18.09
N PRO A 272 17.12 -8.63 17.21
CA PRO A 272 15.84 -8.73 16.48
C PRO A 272 15.96 -9.42 15.11
N LEU A 273 17.14 -9.84 14.71
CA LEU A 273 17.40 -10.44 13.38
C LEU A 273 16.60 -11.73 13.11
N GLY A 274 16.13 -12.40 14.17
CA GLY A 274 15.27 -13.57 14.04
C GLY A 274 14.03 -13.35 13.18
N LEU A 275 13.45 -12.14 13.20
CA LEU A 275 12.25 -11.82 12.40
C LEU A 275 12.53 -11.85 10.88
N ILE A 276 13.77 -11.65 10.47
CA ILE A 276 14.16 -11.67 9.05
C ILE A 276 14.03 -13.09 8.46
N LEU A 277 14.04 -14.12 9.30
CA LEU A 277 13.83 -15.51 8.88
C LEU A 277 12.46 -15.74 8.21
N VAL A 278 11.48 -14.85 8.42
CA VAL A 278 10.19 -14.89 7.70
C VAL A 278 10.39 -14.78 6.18
N ASN A 279 11.49 -14.18 5.72
CA ASN A 279 11.82 -14.12 4.30
C ASN A 279 12.03 -15.50 3.65
N ILE A 280 12.27 -16.55 4.45
CA ILE A 280 12.30 -17.93 3.94
C ILE A 280 10.98 -18.31 3.30
N PHE A 281 9.85 -17.96 3.96
CA PHE A 281 8.53 -18.17 3.40
C PHE A 281 8.33 -17.38 2.11
N PHE A 282 8.74 -16.11 2.07
CA PHE A 282 8.61 -15.27 0.89
C PHE A 282 9.42 -15.84 -0.28
N PHE A 283 10.61 -16.35 -0.02
CA PHE A 283 11.45 -16.99 -1.04
C PHE A 283 10.78 -18.26 -1.60
N MET A 284 10.14 -19.07 -0.73
CA MET A 284 9.38 -20.25 -1.17
C MET A 284 8.19 -19.85 -2.06
N ILE A 285 7.48 -18.77 -1.74
CA ILE A 285 6.40 -18.26 -2.61
C ILE A 285 6.95 -17.79 -3.96
N ALA A 286 8.13 -17.15 -4.00
CA ALA A 286 8.77 -16.80 -5.28
C ALA A 286 9.02 -18.04 -6.16
N ILE A 287 9.49 -19.13 -5.57
CA ILE A 287 9.69 -20.41 -6.26
C ILE A 287 8.35 -20.97 -6.77
N ILE A 288 7.30 -20.91 -5.97
CA ILE A 288 5.95 -21.36 -6.39
C ILE A 288 5.45 -20.55 -7.58
N VAL A 289 5.66 -19.24 -7.59
CA VAL A 289 5.32 -18.36 -8.73
C VAL A 289 6.07 -18.81 -9.99
N LEU A 290 7.35 -19.14 -9.88
CA LEU A 290 8.15 -19.64 -11.00
C LEU A 290 7.62 -20.99 -11.49
N ILE A 291 7.36 -21.93 -10.58
CA ILE A 291 6.81 -23.24 -10.91
C ILE A 291 5.46 -23.09 -11.64
N ASN A 292 4.57 -22.23 -11.10
CA ASN A 292 3.29 -21.98 -11.72
C ASN A 292 3.42 -21.42 -13.14
N ASN A 293 4.36 -20.51 -13.36
CA ASN A 293 4.54 -19.87 -14.64
C ASN A 293 5.20 -20.77 -15.69
N TYR A 294 6.15 -21.63 -15.31
CA TYR A 294 6.94 -22.41 -16.25
C TYR A 294 6.48 -23.86 -16.41
N LEU A 295 5.97 -24.49 -15.36
CA LEU A 295 5.65 -25.92 -15.37
C LEU A 295 4.15 -26.20 -15.45
N LEU A 296 3.32 -25.33 -14.88
CA LEU A 296 1.88 -25.60 -14.77
C LEU A 296 1.05 -24.88 -15.85
N LYS A 297 1.65 -24.01 -16.64
CA LYS A 297 0.98 -23.44 -17.81
C LYS A 297 1.18 -24.35 -19.01
N PRO A 298 0.08 -24.70 -19.72
CA PRO A 298 0.22 -25.37 -21.01
C PRO A 298 1.08 -24.46 -21.91
N LYS A 299 2.15 -25.04 -22.50
CA LYS A 299 2.85 -24.38 -23.60
C LYS A 299 1.76 -23.97 -24.60
N LYS A 300 1.67 -22.68 -24.92
CA LYS A 300 0.91 -22.27 -26.11
C LYS A 300 1.48 -23.08 -27.25
N GLU A 301 0.75 -24.08 -27.73
CA GLU A 301 1.04 -24.65 -29.03
C GLU A 301 1.07 -23.49 -30.00
N ASP A 302 2.20 -23.29 -30.62
CA ASP A 302 2.36 -22.41 -31.78
C ASP A 302 1.38 -22.92 -32.83
N THR A 303 0.16 -22.41 -32.80
CA THR A 303 -0.77 -22.54 -33.91
C THR A 303 -0.26 -21.60 -35.00
N ILE A 304 0.85 -22.03 -35.62
CA ILE A 304 1.19 -21.64 -36.98
C ILE A 304 0.13 -22.33 -37.86
N LYS A 305 -0.86 -21.58 -38.26
CA LYS A 305 -1.62 -21.80 -39.48
C LYS A 305 -2.01 -20.45 -40.07
#